data_966042ed6c5f3adf3d57befa50e1ac1a
#
_entry.id   966042ed6c5f3adf3d57befa50e1ac1a
#
_cell.length_a   1.000
_cell.length_b   1.000
_cell.length_c   1.000
_cell.angle_alpha   90.00
_cell.angle_beta   90.00
_cell.angle_gamma   90.00
#
_symmetry.space_group_name_H-M   'P 1'
#
loop_
_entity.id
_entity.type
_entity.pdbx_description
1 polymer ?
#
loop_
_entity_poly.entity_id
_entity_poly.type
_entity_poly.pdbx_seq_one_letter_code
_entity_poly.pdbx_strand_id
1 'polypeptide(L)'
;MKNIIVVTGGAGFVGSNLIEELIQIKKYKILSIDNYSSGEISNHLSSSKIKYLKGSTKNISVILEKYKNKIHTIFHFGEFARIFQSFKKFRECFNSNIEGSAELFRFSLENKIKLIYSATSASLGNNGKDMNLSPYAFTKAKNLELLENLKKWFNFKYEVVYFYNVYGPRQICKGDMATVVGIFEEHFKNKKPLPIVKPGSQTRRFTHIKDTVNACIIAWRKSKCSHYSVASNKSYSINELARMFNYKIRYLPKRAGERFSSALKRMNLSNKVIKIKTKIKLNDYIKDFLIKNS
;
A
#
# COMPACT_ATOMS: atom_id res chain seq x y z
N MET A 1 -9.38 8.52 -27.43
CA MET A 1 -8.19 8.88 -26.62
C MET A 1 -8.32 8.28 -25.23
N LYS A 2 -7.28 7.61 -24.70
CA LYS A 2 -7.28 7.03 -23.34
C LYS A 2 -7.11 8.15 -22.30
N ASN A 3 -8.17 8.49 -21.58
CA ASN A 3 -8.21 9.61 -20.62
C ASN A 3 -8.74 9.23 -19.23
N ILE A 4 -8.86 7.93 -18.94
CA ILE A 4 -9.32 7.43 -17.65
C ILE A 4 -8.14 6.80 -16.90
N ILE A 5 -7.99 7.15 -15.63
CA ILE A 5 -7.15 6.45 -14.67
C ILE A 5 -8.05 5.68 -13.71
N VAL A 6 -7.75 4.40 -13.50
CA VAL A 6 -8.45 3.57 -12.52
C VAL A 6 -7.58 3.44 -11.27
N VAL A 7 -8.19 3.58 -10.10
CA VAL A 7 -7.55 3.33 -8.80
C VAL A 7 -8.38 2.28 -8.07
N THR A 8 -7.87 1.06 -7.94
CA THR A 8 -8.51 0.05 -7.08
C THR A 8 -8.05 0.24 -5.63
N GLY A 9 -8.92 0.00 -4.66
CA GLY A 9 -8.68 0.40 -3.27
C GLY A 9 -8.72 1.93 -3.09
N GLY A 10 -9.50 2.62 -3.93
CA GLY A 10 -9.52 4.08 -3.99
C GLY A 10 -10.20 4.77 -2.80
N ALA A 11 -11.03 4.07 -2.03
CA ALA A 11 -11.57 4.54 -0.77
C ALA A 11 -10.66 4.22 0.44
N GLY A 12 -9.56 3.49 0.21
CA GLY A 12 -8.56 3.14 1.22
C GLY A 12 -7.55 4.27 1.47
N PHE A 13 -6.65 4.04 2.43
CA PHE A 13 -5.63 5.00 2.86
C PHE A 13 -4.75 5.50 1.70
N VAL A 14 -4.09 4.60 0.99
CA VAL A 14 -3.15 5.00 -0.09
C VAL A 14 -3.92 5.48 -1.32
N GLY A 15 -5.01 4.79 -1.69
CA GLY A 15 -5.79 5.10 -2.89
C GLY A 15 -6.41 6.49 -2.85
N SER A 16 -7.01 6.89 -1.72
CA SER A 16 -7.63 8.21 -1.58
C SER A 16 -6.60 9.36 -1.63
N ASN A 17 -5.42 9.17 -1.04
CA ASN A 17 -4.34 10.15 -1.13
C ASN A 17 -3.75 10.24 -2.56
N LEU A 18 -3.68 9.12 -3.29
CA LEU A 18 -3.28 9.15 -4.69
C LEU A 18 -4.32 9.87 -5.56
N ILE A 19 -5.61 9.62 -5.35
CA ILE A 19 -6.70 10.27 -6.08
C ILE A 19 -6.62 11.80 -5.90
N GLU A 20 -6.34 12.29 -4.69
CA GLU A 20 -6.18 13.71 -4.40
C GLU A 20 -5.11 14.39 -5.27
N GLU A 21 -3.98 13.72 -5.48
CA GLU A 21 -2.94 14.21 -6.37
C GLU A 21 -3.31 14.08 -7.85
N LEU A 22 -3.98 12.99 -8.23
CA LEU A 22 -4.35 12.74 -9.62
C LEU A 22 -5.41 13.71 -10.15
N ILE A 23 -6.34 14.19 -9.31
CA ILE A 23 -7.37 15.16 -9.74
C ILE A 23 -6.79 16.52 -10.15
N GLN A 24 -5.59 16.84 -9.69
CA GLN A 24 -4.88 18.06 -10.10
C GLN A 24 -4.43 17.98 -11.57
N ILE A 25 -4.38 16.79 -12.16
CA ILE A 25 -4.00 16.59 -13.55
C ILE A 25 -5.25 16.74 -14.43
N LYS A 26 -5.35 17.87 -15.16
CA LYS A 26 -6.56 18.24 -15.90
C LYS A 26 -6.99 17.21 -16.96
N LYS A 27 -6.04 16.49 -17.55
CA LYS A 27 -6.25 15.56 -18.67
C LYS A 27 -7.10 14.33 -18.33
N TYR A 28 -7.09 13.86 -17.07
CA TYR A 28 -7.64 12.56 -16.70
C TYR A 28 -8.90 12.67 -15.85
N LYS A 29 -9.85 11.75 -16.11
CA LYS A 29 -10.94 11.37 -15.21
C LYS A 29 -10.51 10.15 -14.41
N ILE A 30 -11.06 9.97 -13.21
CA ILE A 30 -10.68 8.90 -12.29
C ILE A 30 -11.87 7.99 -12.03
N LEU A 31 -11.66 6.69 -12.17
CA LEU A 31 -12.57 5.67 -11.65
C LEU A 31 -11.95 5.07 -10.39
N SER A 32 -12.57 5.31 -9.25
CA SER A 32 -12.21 4.71 -7.97
C SER A 32 -13.03 3.44 -7.77
N ILE A 33 -12.39 2.30 -7.59
CA ILE A 33 -13.06 1.01 -7.36
C ILE A 33 -12.65 0.51 -5.99
N ASP A 34 -13.64 0.24 -5.13
CA ASP A 34 -13.41 -0.28 -3.77
C ASP A 34 -14.55 -1.20 -3.36
N ASN A 35 -14.25 -2.27 -2.63
CA ASN A 35 -15.26 -3.16 -2.05
C ASN A 35 -15.64 -2.76 -0.62
N TYR A 36 -14.98 -1.72 -0.08
CA TYR A 36 -15.15 -1.17 1.27
C TYR A 36 -14.87 -2.17 2.41
N SER A 37 -14.05 -3.19 2.16
CA SER A 37 -13.60 -4.10 3.23
C SER A 37 -12.71 -3.42 4.28
N SER A 38 -12.00 -2.36 3.87
CA SER A 38 -11.19 -1.50 4.74
C SER A 38 -11.15 -0.04 4.29
N GLY A 39 -11.69 0.26 3.12
CA GLY A 39 -11.90 1.61 2.63
C GLY A 39 -13.15 2.24 3.25
N GLU A 40 -13.19 3.56 3.35
CA GLU A 40 -14.27 4.32 3.96
C GLU A 40 -14.82 5.38 3.01
N ILE A 41 -16.15 5.58 3.04
CA ILE A 41 -16.82 6.63 2.26
C ILE A 41 -16.34 8.02 2.67
N SER A 42 -15.96 8.20 3.92
CA SER A 42 -15.37 9.44 4.45
C SER A 42 -14.08 9.87 3.74
N ASN A 43 -13.40 8.94 3.06
CA ASN A 43 -12.22 9.22 2.24
C ASN A 43 -12.56 9.71 0.82
N HIS A 44 -13.83 9.77 0.45
CA HIS A 44 -14.23 10.29 -0.86
C HIS A 44 -13.97 11.78 -0.96
N LEU A 45 -13.47 12.18 -2.12
CA LEU A 45 -13.26 13.59 -2.47
C LEU A 45 -14.39 14.05 -3.39
N SER A 46 -14.94 15.24 -3.13
CA SER A 46 -15.94 15.85 -4.00
C SER A 46 -15.27 16.44 -5.24
N SER A 47 -15.48 15.82 -6.40
CA SER A 47 -14.96 16.30 -7.67
C SER A 47 -15.71 15.68 -8.83
N SER A 48 -16.10 16.48 -9.84
CA SER A 48 -16.72 15.98 -11.08
C SER A 48 -15.80 15.10 -11.93
N LYS A 49 -14.49 15.07 -11.62
CA LYS A 49 -13.51 14.21 -12.28
C LYS A 49 -13.50 12.79 -11.74
N ILE A 50 -14.12 12.51 -10.59
CA ILE A 50 -14.07 11.21 -9.94
C ILE A 50 -15.43 10.51 -10.04
N LYS A 51 -15.39 9.23 -10.39
CA LYS A 51 -16.51 8.33 -10.25
C LYS A 51 -16.14 7.19 -9.31
N TYR A 52 -16.88 7.03 -8.24
CA TYR A 52 -16.73 5.94 -7.29
C TYR A 52 -17.62 4.77 -7.69
N LEU A 53 -17.05 3.58 -7.77
CA LEU A 53 -17.74 2.33 -8.12
C LEU A 53 -17.49 1.33 -6.98
N LYS A 54 -18.54 0.80 -6.39
CA LYS A 54 -18.45 -0.30 -5.43
C LYS A 54 -18.24 -1.61 -6.18
N GLY A 55 -17.16 -2.33 -5.83
CA GLY A 55 -16.91 -3.62 -6.45
C GLY A 55 -15.57 -4.25 -6.05
N SER A 56 -15.45 -5.54 -6.30
CA SER A 56 -14.25 -6.33 -6.08
C SER A 56 -13.39 -6.40 -7.34
N THR A 57 -12.06 -6.47 -7.15
CA THR A 57 -11.12 -6.73 -8.24
C THR A 57 -11.33 -8.07 -8.94
N LYS A 58 -11.97 -9.04 -8.29
CA LYS A 58 -12.40 -10.30 -8.91
C LYS A 58 -13.38 -10.10 -10.08
N ASN A 59 -14.16 -9.03 -10.04
CA ASN A 59 -15.16 -8.71 -11.07
C ASN A 59 -14.72 -7.52 -11.94
N ILE A 60 -13.41 -7.23 -11.97
CA ILE A 60 -12.88 -6.01 -12.59
C ILE A 60 -13.22 -5.91 -14.08
N SER A 61 -13.21 -7.02 -14.80
CA SER A 61 -13.56 -7.07 -16.24
C SER A 61 -14.99 -6.63 -16.48
N VAL A 62 -15.93 -7.09 -15.67
CA VAL A 62 -17.34 -6.70 -15.77
C VAL A 62 -17.52 -5.21 -15.42
N ILE A 63 -16.90 -4.76 -14.32
CA ILE A 63 -17.02 -3.38 -13.84
C ILE A 63 -16.45 -2.39 -14.87
N LEU A 64 -15.35 -2.75 -15.52
CA LEU A 64 -14.62 -1.86 -16.44
C LEU A 64 -14.96 -2.07 -17.92
N GLU A 65 -15.81 -3.03 -18.28
CA GLU A 65 -16.11 -3.38 -19.68
C GLU A 65 -16.42 -2.16 -20.56
N LYS A 66 -17.34 -1.32 -20.12
CA LYS A 66 -17.73 -0.10 -20.87
C LYS A 66 -16.67 1.01 -20.90
N TYR A 67 -15.60 0.87 -20.12
CA TYR A 67 -14.53 1.86 -20.02
C TYR A 67 -13.21 1.38 -20.66
N LYS A 68 -13.05 0.09 -21.01
CA LYS A 68 -11.80 -0.56 -21.36
C LYS A 68 -10.98 0.21 -22.41
N ASN A 69 -11.61 0.73 -23.45
CA ASN A 69 -10.96 1.47 -24.53
C ASN A 69 -10.51 2.89 -24.13
N LYS A 70 -11.00 3.42 -23.01
CA LYS A 70 -10.68 4.77 -22.50
C LYS A 70 -9.67 4.73 -21.34
N ILE A 71 -9.36 3.55 -20.78
CA ILE A 71 -8.44 3.42 -19.65
C ILE A 71 -6.99 3.59 -20.13
N HIS A 72 -6.29 4.54 -19.51
CA HIS A 72 -4.87 4.80 -19.72
C HIS A 72 -3.99 3.95 -18.79
N THR A 73 -4.33 3.94 -17.51
CA THR A 73 -3.52 3.29 -16.46
C THR A 73 -4.42 2.79 -15.34
N ILE A 74 -4.03 1.67 -14.73
CA ILE A 74 -4.61 1.18 -13.47
C ILE A 74 -3.55 1.27 -12.38
N PHE A 75 -3.88 1.92 -11.25
CA PHE A 75 -3.15 1.83 -9.99
C PHE A 75 -3.84 0.79 -9.12
N HIS A 76 -3.15 -0.29 -8.82
CA HIS A 76 -3.73 -1.42 -8.10
C HIS A 76 -3.30 -1.43 -6.63
N PHE A 77 -4.22 -0.99 -5.76
CA PHE A 77 -4.08 -0.96 -4.30
C PHE A 77 -5.22 -1.73 -3.58
N GLY A 78 -6.20 -2.23 -4.34
CA GLY A 78 -7.34 -2.97 -3.84
C GLY A 78 -7.00 -4.41 -3.47
N GLU A 79 -6.10 -4.58 -2.49
CA GLU A 79 -5.63 -5.88 -2.00
C GLU A 79 -5.66 -5.93 -0.48
N PHE A 80 -5.74 -7.13 0.08
CA PHE A 80 -5.61 -7.35 1.52
C PHE A 80 -4.19 -6.99 1.97
N ALA A 81 -4.02 -6.15 2.99
CA ALA A 81 -2.74 -5.49 3.30
C ALA A 81 -2.30 -5.62 4.77
N ARG A 82 -2.56 -6.75 5.45
CA ARG A 82 -2.14 -6.97 6.83
C ARG A 82 -1.58 -8.38 7.06
N ILE A 83 -0.42 -8.44 7.74
CA ILE A 83 0.30 -9.70 8.01
C ILE A 83 -0.51 -10.56 8.99
N PHE A 84 -0.74 -10.07 10.20
CA PHE A 84 -1.36 -10.85 11.27
C PHE A 84 -2.78 -11.29 10.92
N GLN A 85 -3.57 -10.39 10.38
CA GLN A 85 -4.97 -10.66 10.00
C GLN A 85 -5.08 -11.67 8.84
N SER A 86 -4.04 -11.79 8.00
CA SER A 86 -4.06 -12.76 6.89
C SER A 86 -4.11 -14.22 7.34
N PHE A 87 -3.68 -14.53 8.58
CA PHE A 87 -3.84 -15.85 9.16
C PHE A 87 -5.31 -16.13 9.52
N LYS A 88 -5.99 -15.15 10.12
CA LYS A 88 -7.40 -15.28 10.53
C LYS A 88 -8.36 -15.18 9.34
N LYS A 89 -8.03 -14.34 8.38
CA LYS A 89 -8.82 -14.02 7.18
C LYS A 89 -8.15 -14.57 5.91
N PHE A 90 -7.71 -15.84 5.99
CA PHE A 90 -6.97 -16.49 4.92
C PHE A 90 -7.69 -16.43 3.58
N ARG A 91 -8.97 -16.85 3.56
CA ARG A 91 -9.79 -16.84 2.34
C ARG A 91 -9.94 -15.45 1.74
N GLU A 92 -10.20 -14.43 2.56
CA GLU A 92 -10.30 -13.04 2.11
C GLU A 92 -8.98 -12.55 1.51
N CYS A 93 -7.85 -12.90 2.15
CA CYS A 93 -6.53 -12.55 1.66
C CYS A 93 -6.23 -13.17 0.28
N PHE A 94 -6.52 -14.46 0.09
CA PHE A 94 -6.30 -15.14 -1.18
C PHE A 94 -7.26 -14.67 -2.27
N ASN A 95 -8.55 -14.51 -1.96
CA ASN A 95 -9.54 -14.00 -2.91
C ASN A 95 -9.17 -12.60 -3.41
N SER A 96 -8.71 -11.73 -2.52
CA SER A 96 -8.31 -10.38 -2.89
C SER A 96 -6.97 -10.34 -3.64
N ASN A 97 -5.94 -10.99 -3.08
CA ASN A 97 -4.57 -10.82 -3.54
C ASN A 97 -4.21 -11.78 -4.70
N ILE A 98 -4.77 -12.98 -4.76
CA ILE A 98 -4.49 -13.91 -5.85
C ILE A 98 -5.56 -13.81 -6.93
N GLU A 99 -6.81 -14.17 -6.61
CA GLU A 99 -7.86 -14.18 -7.64
C GLU A 99 -8.13 -12.77 -8.20
N GLY A 100 -8.30 -11.78 -7.31
CA GLY A 100 -8.58 -10.40 -7.73
C GLY A 100 -7.43 -9.76 -8.49
N SER A 101 -6.18 -10.01 -8.10
CA SER A 101 -5.02 -9.48 -8.81
C SER A 101 -4.79 -10.18 -10.14
N ALA A 102 -4.94 -11.50 -10.20
CA ALA A 102 -4.83 -12.26 -11.45
C ALA A 102 -5.84 -11.79 -12.50
N GLU A 103 -7.10 -11.60 -12.08
CA GLU A 103 -8.16 -11.09 -12.96
C GLU A 103 -7.85 -9.66 -13.45
N LEU A 104 -7.34 -8.80 -12.58
CA LEU A 104 -6.95 -7.44 -12.95
C LEU A 104 -5.73 -7.45 -13.90
N PHE A 105 -4.77 -8.34 -13.68
CA PHE A 105 -3.60 -8.47 -14.58
C PHE A 105 -4.03 -8.96 -15.96
N ARG A 106 -4.90 -9.98 -16.03
CA ARG A 106 -5.49 -10.48 -17.26
C ARG A 106 -6.21 -9.37 -18.02
N PHE A 107 -7.14 -8.64 -17.36
CA PHE A 107 -7.86 -7.52 -17.95
C PHE A 107 -6.91 -6.44 -18.49
N SER A 108 -5.88 -6.09 -17.71
CA SER A 108 -4.90 -5.08 -18.10
C SER A 108 -4.07 -5.52 -19.31
N LEU A 109 -3.68 -6.79 -19.36
CA LEU A 109 -2.92 -7.38 -20.46
C LEU A 109 -3.75 -7.38 -21.77
N GLU A 110 -4.96 -7.96 -21.74
CA GLU A 110 -5.86 -8.06 -22.90
C GLU A 110 -6.20 -6.71 -23.52
N ASN A 111 -6.36 -5.68 -22.68
CA ASN A 111 -6.74 -4.32 -23.12
C ASN A 111 -5.53 -3.37 -23.30
N LYS A 112 -4.30 -3.89 -23.22
CA LYS A 112 -3.05 -3.10 -23.35
C LYS A 112 -3.05 -1.88 -22.43
N ILE A 113 -3.42 -2.08 -21.16
CA ILE A 113 -3.49 -1.05 -20.13
C ILE A 113 -2.25 -1.17 -19.25
N LYS A 114 -1.56 -0.04 -19.03
CA LYS A 114 -0.43 0.03 -18.12
C LYS A 114 -0.86 -0.18 -16.67
N LEU A 115 -0.11 -1.00 -15.93
CA LEU A 115 -0.35 -1.28 -14.53
C LEU A 115 0.71 -0.62 -13.63
N ILE A 116 0.27 0.02 -12.55
CA ILE A 116 1.12 0.41 -11.41
C ILE A 116 0.71 -0.47 -10.23
N TYR A 117 1.59 -1.38 -9.85
CA TYR A 117 1.33 -2.37 -8.80
C TYR A 117 1.98 -1.98 -7.48
N SER A 118 1.22 -2.05 -6.40
CA SER A 118 1.73 -1.86 -5.04
C SER A 118 2.30 -3.16 -4.50
N ALA A 119 3.60 -3.22 -4.33
CA ALA A 119 4.27 -4.32 -3.64
C ALA A 119 4.55 -3.96 -2.17
N THR A 120 5.00 -4.93 -1.41
CA THR A 120 5.30 -4.74 0.01
C THR A 120 6.75 -5.08 0.33
N SER A 121 7.34 -4.35 1.27
CA SER A 121 8.63 -4.73 1.84
C SER A 121 8.60 -6.11 2.54
N ALA A 122 7.40 -6.65 2.84
CA ALA A 122 7.25 -7.96 3.43
C ALA A 122 7.69 -9.11 2.50
N SER A 123 7.49 -8.96 1.17
CA SER A 123 7.92 -9.94 0.18
C SER A 123 9.44 -9.93 -0.08
N LEU A 124 10.16 -8.92 0.41
CA LEU A 124 11.58 -8.72 0.16
C LEU A 124 12.45 -8.93 1.41
N GLY A 125 11.83 -9.10 2.58
CA GLY A 125 12.51 -9.14 3.85
C GLY A 125 13.46 -10.33 3.99
N ASN A 126 14.54 -10.12 4.74
CA ASN A 126 15.50 -11.15 5.11
C ASN A 126 16.04 -11.95 3.90
N ASN A 127 16.48 -11.22 2.84
CA ASN A 127 16.92 -11.78 1.56
C ASN A 127 15.88 -12.68 0.86
N GLY A 128 14.60 -12.33 0.96
CA GLY A 128 13.49 -13.10 0.39
C GLY A 128 12.91 -14.16 1.32
N LYS A 129 13.58 -14.51 2.44
CA LYS A 129 13.07 -15.53 3.37
C LYS A 129 11.73 -15.15 4.02
N ASP A 130 11.45 -13.85 4.18
CA ASP A 130 10.22 -13.34 4.76
C ASP A 130 8.99 -13.51 3.85
N MET A 131 9.16 -13.83 2.56
CA MET A 131 8.04 -13.98 1.64
C MET A 131 7.07 -15.12 2.00
N ASN A 132 7.52 -16.10 2.75
CA ASN A 132 6.73 -17.24 3.19
C ASN A 132 6.26 -17.14 4.66
N LEU A 133 6.53 -16.02 5.37
CA LEU A 133 6.18 -15.87 6.79
C LEU A 133 4.69 -15.64 7.06
N SER A 134 3.90 -15.33 6.06
CA SER A 134 2.46 -15.12 6.22
C SER A 134 1.72 -15.28 4.89
N PRO A 135 0.41 -15.60 4.91
CA PRO A 135 -0.41 -15.63 3.71
C PRO A 135 -0.32 -14.33 2.89
N TYR A 136 -0.31 -13.18 3.57
CA TYR A 136 -0.13 -11.87 2.94
C TYR A 136 1.21 -11.73 2.21
N ALA A 137 2.32 -12.06 2.87
CA ALA A 137 3.64 -11.94 2.24
C ALA A 137 3.78 -12.89 1.04
N PHE A 138 3.28 -14.12 1.19
CA PHE A 138 3.25 -15.13 0.14
C PHE A 138 2.47 -14.66 -1.09
N THR A 139 1.22 -14.22 -0.90
CA THR A 139 0.38 -13.77 -2.03
C THR A 139 1.00 -12.59 -2.77
N LYS A 140 1.59 -11.64 -2.04
CA LYS A 140 2.29 -10.50 -2.65
C LYS A 140 3.54 -10.92 -3.43
N ALA A 141 4.31 -11.88 -2.92
CA ALA A 141 5.48 -12.42 -3.62
C ALA A 141 5.09 -13.16 -4.91
N LYS A 142 4.01 -13.96 -4.86
CA LYS A 142 3.50 -14.68 -6.04
C LYS A 142 2.97 -13.75 -7.12
N ASN A 143 2.34 -12.63 -6.75
CA ASN A 143 1.93 -11.62 -7.72
C ASN A 143 3.14 -10.95 -8.42
N LEU A 144 4.24 -10.72 -7.71
CA LEU A 144 5.47 -10.21 -8.35
C LEU A 144 6.04 -11.21 -9.34
N GLU A 145 6.11 -12.49 -8.96
CA GLU A 145 6.56 -13.58 -9.85
C GLU A 145 5.66 -13.69 -11.10
N LEU A 146 4.34 -13.61 -10.92
CA LEU A 146 3.40 -13.60 -12.04
C LEU A 146 3.62 -12.40 -12.97
N LEU A 147 3.79 -11.19 -12.44
CA LEU A 147 4.05 -9.99 -13.24
C LEU A 147 5.35 -10.08 -14.05
N GLU A 148 6.41 -10.65 -13.48
CA GLU A 148 7.67 -10.91 -14.19
C GLU A 148 7.48 -11.89 -15.35
N ASN A 149 6.70 -12.95 -15.14
CA ASN A 149 6.39 -13.93 -16.18
C ASN A 149 5.47 -13.34 -17.27
N LEU A 150 4.44 -12.57 -16.90
CA LEU A 150 3.60 -11.88 -17.87
C LEU A 150 4.39 -10.89 -18.74
N LYS A 151 5.41 -10.25 -18.18
CA LYS A 151 6.34 -9.42 -18.97
C LYS A 151 7.14 -10.25 -19.96
N LYS A 152 7.68 -11.41 -19.55
CA LYS A 152 8.46 -12.33 -20.41
C LYS A 152 7.60 -12.93 -21.52
N TRP A 153 6.40 -13.42 -21.17
CA TRP A 153 5.53 -14.14 -22.11
C TRP A 153 4.82 -13.19 -23.08
N PHE A 154 4.37 -12.02 -22.62
CA PHE A 154 3.44 -11.16 -23.35
C PHE A 154 3.90 -9.70 -23.48
N ASN A 155 5.13 -9.37 -23.04
CA ASN A 155 5.62 -7.98 -23.00
C ASN A 155 4.69 -7.03 -22.24
N PHE A 156 4.10 -7.52 -21.14
CA PHE A 156 3.15 -6.75 -20.31
C PHE A 156 3.82 -5.52 -19.71
N LYS A 157 3.14 -4.38 -19.76
CA LYS A 157 3.65 -3.09 -19.27
C LYS A 157 3.19 -2.80 -17.85
N TYR A 158 4.09 -2.87 -16.88
CA TYR A 158 3.82 -2.58 -15.49
C TYR A 158 4.99 -1.89 -14.80
N GLU A 159 4.70 -1.19 -13.71
CA GLU A 159 5.68 -0.68 -12.75
C GLU A 159 5.35 -1.25 -11.37
N VAL A 160 6.36 -1.47 -10.54
CA VAL A 160 6.19 -1.94 -9.15
C VAL A 160 6.67 -0.85 -8.20
N VAL A 161 5.86 -0.52 -7.20
CA VAL A 161 6.25 0.40 -6.11
C VAL A 161 6.20 -0.35 -4.77
N TYR A 162 7.33 -0.49 -4.11
CA TYR A 162 7.42 -1.15 -2.81
C TYR A 162 7.08 -0.19 -1.69
N PHE A 163 6.04 -0.51 -0.92
CA PHE A 163 5.60 0.27 0.24
C PHE A 163 6.24 -0.21 1.54
N TYR A 164 6.57 0.75 2.41
CA TYR A 164 7.21 0.52 3.70
C TYR A 164 6.44 1.25 4.80
N ASN A 165 5.74 0.51 5.66
CA ASN A 165 5.00 1.02 6.82
C ASN A 165 4.49 2.47 6.65
N VAL A 166 3.57 2.63 5.70
CA VAL A 166 3.05 3.95 5.32
C VAL A 166 2.28 4.56 6.49
N TYR A 167 2.46 5.86 6.74
CA TYR A 167 1.77 6.65 7.76
C TYR A 167 1.35 8.02 7.22
N GLY A 168 0.41 8.67 7.88
CA GLY A 168 -0.05 10.03 7.55
C GLY A 168 -1.56 10.16 7.39
N PRO A 169 -2.05 11.27 6.83
CA PRO A 169 -3.48 11.56 6.69
C PRO A 169 -4.29 10.42 6.06
N ARG A 170 -5.50 10.16 6.60
CA ARG A 170 -6.42 9.08 6.21
C ARG A 170 -5.91 7.67 6.51
N GLN A 171 -4.84 7.52 7.33
CA GLN A 171 -4.43 6.19 7.77
C GLN A 171 -5.49 5.56 8.67
N ILE A 172 -5.61 4.23 8.61
CA ILE A 172 -6.55 3.50 9.45
C ILE A 172 -6.03 3.49 10.88
N CYS A 173 -6.79 4.08 11.81
CA CYS A 173 -6.39 4.22 13.22
C CYS A 173 -7.05 3.19 14.15
N LYS A 174 -8.18 2.59 13.73
CA LYS A 174 -8.98 1.65 14.54
C LYS A 174 -9.16 0.31 13.83
N GLY A 175 -9.46 -0.72 14.63
CA GLY A 175 -9.78 -2.06 14.12
C GLY A 175 -8.57 -2.84 13.61
N ASP A 176 -8.86 -4.00 13.05
CA ASP A 176 -7.86 -5.00 12.62
C ASP A 176 -6.92 -4.52 11.52
N MET A 177 -7.36 -3.55 10.72
CA MET A 177 -6.60 -3.03 9.59
C MET A 177 -5.84 -1.75 9.93
N ALA A 178 -5.75 -1.37 11.20
CA ALA A 178 -5.05 -0.16 11.64
C ALA A 178 -3.52 -0.23 11.45
N THR A 179 -2.90 0.92 11.15
CA THR A 179 -1.44 1.08 11.11
C THR A 179 -0.90 1.29 12.51
N VAL A 180 0.36 0.95 12.77
CA VAL A 180 0.94 1.14 14.11
C VAL A 180 0.98 2.62 14.51
N VAL A 181 1.29 3.53 13.58
CA VAL A 181 1.27 4.98 13.84
C VAL A 181 -0.16 5.42 14.14
N GLY A 182 -1.14 5.00 13.32
CA GLY A 182 -2.55 5.34 13.54
C GLY A 182 -3.10 4.79 14.86
N ILE A 183 -2.72 3.56 15.28
CA ILE A 183 -3.06 3.02 16.59
C ILE A 183 -2.53 3.93 17.71
N PHE A 184 -1.27 4.38 17.60
CA PHE A 184 -0.67 5.24 18.62
C PHE A 184 -1.33 6.62 18.66
N GLU A 185 -1.64 7.22 17.51
CA GLU A 185 -2.41 8.46 17.43
C GLU A 185 -3.78 8.36 18.08
N GLU A 186 -4.51 7.27 17.79
CA GLU A 186 -5.84 7.03 18.38
C GLU A 186 -5.78 6.81 19.89
N HIS A 187 -4.77 6.04 20.35
CA HIS A 187 -4.57 5.82 21.78
C HIS A 187 -4.19 7.10 22.51
N PHE A 188 -3.30 7.91 21.93
CA PHE A 188 -2.91 9.19 22.48
C PHE A 188 -4.12 10.14 22.64
N LYS A 189 -4.92 10.33 21.57
CA LYS A 189 -6.14 11.13 21.59
C LYS A 189 -7.15 10.71 22.66
N ASN A 190 -7.28 9.41 22.86
CA ASN A 190 -8.20 8.82 23.85
C ASN A 190 -7.55 8.62 25.23
N LYS A 191 -6.39 9.19 25.50
CA LYS A 191 -5.66 9.11 26.77
C LYS A 191 -5.42 7.65 27.23
N LYS A 192 -5.26 6.69 26.28
CA LYS A 192 -5.02 5.26 26.55
C LYS A 192 -3.54 4.92 26.35
N PRO A 193 -2.97 3.96 27.13
CA PRO A 193 -1.60 3.52 26.94
C PRO A 193 -1.35 2.99 25.53
N LEU A 194 -0.18 3.31 24.94
CA LEU A 194 0.21 2.85 23.62
C LEU A 194 0.47 1.34 23.62
N PRO A 195 -0.19 0.54 22.75
CA PRO A 195 -0.05 -0.91 22.76
C PRO A 195 1.17 -1.34 21.94
N ILE A 196 2.15 -1.99 22.57
CA ILE A 196 3.34 -2.51 21.90
C ILE A 196 3.32 -4.04 21.93
N VAL A 197 3.32 -4.67 20.76
CA VAL A 197 3.52 -6.13 20.66
C VAL A 197 4.96 -6.47 21.01
N LYS A 198 5.17 -7.36 22.00
CA LYS A 198 6.51 -7.80 22.43
C LYS A 198 7.32 -8.37 21.26
N PRO A 199 8.64 -8.14 21.25
CA PRO A 199 9.45 -7.46 22.26
C PRO A 199 9.49 -5.94 22.13
N GLY A 200 8.94 -5.31 21.07
CA GLY A 200 9.00 -3.88 20.80
C GLY A 200 10.32 -3.43 20.16
N SER A 201 11.34 -4.30 20.14
CA SER A 201 12.63 -4.06 19.48
C SER A 201 12.61 -4.29 17.95
N GLN A 202 11.52 -4.88 17.43
CA GLN A 202 11.37 -5.06 15.99
C GLN A 202 11.38 -3.72 15.26
N THR A 203 12.26 -3.61 14.25
CA THR A 203 12.48 -2.35 13.53
C THR A 203 11.63 -2.25 12.27
N ARG A 204 11.23 -1.02 11.92
CA ARG A 204 10.48 -0.70 10.71
C ARG A 204 11.03 0.57 10.06
N ARG A 205 10.96 0.64 8.74
CA ARG A 205 11.12 1.88 7.99
C ARG A 205 9.75 2.46 7.75
N PHE A 206 9.55 3.67 8.21
CA PHE A 206 8.28 4.38 8.08
C PHE A 206 8.38 5.39 6.93
N THR A 207 7.39 5.38 6.05
CA THR A 207 7.34 6.29 4.89
C THR A 207 6.04 7.09 4.92
N HIS A 208 6.17 8.41 4.83
CA HIS A 208 4.98 9.27 4.80
C HIS A 208 4.16 9.05 3.53
N ILE A 209 2.84 9.16 3.64
CA ILE A 209 1.91 8.92 2.53
C ILE A 209 2.20 9.80 1.31
N LYS A 210 2.56 11.06 1.49
CA LYS A 210 2.92 11.95 0.38
C LYS A 210 4.15 11.45 -0.39
N ASP A 211 5.15 10.91 0.29
CA ASP A 211 6.34 10.32 -0.36
C ASP A 211 5.97 9.04 -1.12
N THR A 212 5.06 8.22 -0.55
CA THR A 212 4.55 7.00 -1.19
C THR A 212 3.76 7.32 -2.45
N VAL A 213 2.85 8.28 -2.40
CA VAL A 213 2.05 8.75 -3.55
C VAL A 213 2.95 9.35 -4.62
N ASN A 214 3.91 10.20 -4.23
CA ASN A 214 4.88 10.76 -5.16
C ASN A 214 5.69 9.67 -5.88
N ALA A 215 6.06 8.59 -5.18
CA ALA A 215 6.74 7.45 -5.80
C ALA A 215 5.86 6.76 -6.85
N CYS A 216 4.57 6.59 -6.58
CA CYS A 216 3.61 6.04 -7.55
C CYS A 216 3.49 6.93 -8.80
N ILE A 217 3.44 8.25 -8.62
CA ILE A 217 3.38 9.22 -9.73
C ILE A 217 4.68 9.21 -10.55
N ILE A 218 5.84 9.14 -9.88
CA ILE A 218 7.14 9.04 -10.56
C ILE A 218 7.22 7.74 -11.38
N ALA A 219 6.83 6.59 -10.81
CA ALA A 219 6.80 5.32 -11.50
C ALA A 219 5.89 5.37 -12.74
N TRP A 220 4.69 5.93 -12.58
CA TRP A 220 3.74 6.11 -13.66
C TRP A 220 4.29 6.97 -14.80
N ARG A 221 4.91 8.13 -14.47
CA ARG A 221 5.47 9.06 -15.47
C ARG A 221 6.71 8.52 -16.17
N LYS A 222 7.61 7.84 -15.43
CA LYS A 222 8.85 7.29 -16.01
C LYS A 222 8.62 6.15 -16.99
N SER A 223 7.60 5.31 -16.77
CA SER A 223 7.17 4.26 -17.70
C SER A 223 8.32 3.36 -18.21
N LYS A 224 9.17 2.91 -17.30
CA LYS A 224 10.39 2.13 -17.62
C LYS A 224 10.24 0.61 -17.41
N CYS A 225 9.05 0.13 -17.06
CA CYS A 225 8.79 -1.24 -16.62
C CYS A 225 9.78 -1.71 -15.55
N SER A 226 9.89 -0.88 -14.50
CA SER A 226 10.92 -1.01 -13.44
C SER A 226 10.28 -1.13 -12.06
N HIS A 227 11.12 -1.43 -11.07
CA HIS A 227 10.76 -1.51 -9.67
C HIS A 227 11.24 -0.25 -8.94
N TYR A 228 10.43 0.30 -8.04
CA TYR A 228 10.70 1.51 -7.27
C TYR A 228 10.59 1.23 -5.78
N SER A 229 11.54 1.73 -5.00
CA SER A 229 11.55 1.63 -3.54
C SER A 229 11.51 3.02 -2.92
N VAL A 230 10.55 3.25 -2.01
CA VAL A 230 10.34 4.51 -1.31
C VAL A 230 10.50 4.33 0.20
N ALA A 231 11.63 3.77 0.61
CA ALA A 231 11.94 3.53 2.01
C ALA A 231 12.67 4.72 2.64
N SER A 232 12.28 5.09 3.87
CA SER A 232 13.08 5.99 4.69
C SER A 232 14.48 5.42 4.90
N ASN A 233 15.51 6.26 4.91
CA ASN A 233 16.88 5.84 5.21
C ASN A 233 17.04 5.36 6.66
N LYS A 234 16.23 5.88 7.60
CA LYS A 234 16.24 5.52 9.00
C LYS A 234 15.17 4.49 9.32
N SER A 235 15.53 3.45 10.05
CA SER A 235 14.61 2.51 10.67
C SER A 235 14.44 2.85 12.15
N TYR A 236 13.27 2.57 12.69
CA TYR A 236 12.95 2.75 14.09
C TYR A 236 12.36 1.46 14.64
N SER A 237 12.70 1.11 15.87
CA SER A 237 11.98 0.09 16.62
C SER A 237 10.60 0.59 17.02
N ILE A 238 9.69 -0.32 17.37
CA ILE A 238 8.36 0.08 17.85
C ILE A 238 8.47 0.79 19.21
N ASN A 239 9.47 0.42 20.02
CA ASN A 239 9.78 1.13 21.25
C ASN A 239 10.25 2.58 21.00
N GLU A 240 11.12 2.80 20.01
CA GLU A 240 11.55 4.17 19.64
C GLU A 240 10.37 4.99 19.10
N LEU A 241 9.50 4.37 18.28
CA LEU A 241 8.28 5.03 17.82
C LEU A 241 7.39 5.46 19.00
N ALA A 242 7.17 4.59 19.99
CA ALA A 242 6.35 4.92 21.15
C ALA A 242 6.96 6.03 22.01
N ARG A 243 8.30 6.06 22.17
CA ARG A 243 9.01 7.15 22.88
C ARG A 243 8.80 8.51 22.22
N MET A 244 8.61 8.58 20.88
CA MET A 244 8.33 9.85 20.21
C MET A 244 7.00 10.47 20.64
N PHE A 245 6.03 9.65 21.08
CA PHE A 245 4.75 10.12 21.62
C PHE A 245 4.85 10.58 23.08
N ASN A 246 5.96 10.27 23.77
CA ASN A 246 6.16 10.58 25.19
C ASN A 246 4.94 10.22 26.06
N TYR A 247 4.42 9.00 25.91
CA TYR A 247 3.18 8.58 26.55
C TYR A 247 3.27 7.18 27.18
N LYS A 248 2.31 6.83 28.07
CA LYS A 248 2.25 5.52 28.74
C LYS A 248 2.21 4.38 27.73
N ILE A 249 2.93 3.29 28.04
CA ILE A 249 3.05 2.10 27.18
C ILE A 249 2.44 0.89 27.87
N ARG A 250 1.78 0.02 27.09
CA ARG A 250 1.32 -1.31 27.50
C ARG A 250 1.82 -2.37 26.55
N TYR A 251 2.57 -3.35 27.04
CA TYR A 251 3.02 -4.47 26.22
C TYR A 251 1.95 -5.52 26.02
N LEU A 252 1.82 -6.02 24.79
CA LEU A 252 0.94 -7.08 24.36
C LEU A 252 1.75 -8.36 24.05
N PRO A 253 1.15 -9.56 24.09
CA PRO A 253 1.79 -10.80 23.67
C PRO A 253 2.32 -10.76 22.23
N LYS A 254 3.31 -11.62 21.92
CA LYS A 254 3.82 -11.82 20.56
C LYS A 254 2.71 -12.26 19.60
N ARG A 255 2.84 -11.92 18.34
CA ARG A 255 1.90 -12.29 17.26
C ARG A 255 2.57 -13.18 16.21
N ALA A 256 1.79 -14.05 15.58
CA ALA A 256 2.25 -14.82 14.42
C ALA A 256 2.64 -13.93 13.25
N GLY A 257 3.68 -14.31 12.50
CA GLY A 257 4.16 -13.56 11.33
C GLY A 257 4.92 -12.27 11.65
N GLU A 258 5.20 -11.97 12.93
CA GLU A 258 5.94 -10.77 13.32
C GLU A 258 7.39 -10.85 12.83
N ARG A 259 7.82 -9.85 12.05
CA ARG A 259 9.18 -9.74 11.52
C ARG A 259 10.07 -8.92 12.44
N PHE A 260 11.31 -9.34 12.65
CA PHE A 260 12.26 -8.64 13.54
C PHE A 260 12.88 -7.40 12.90
N SER A 261 13.07 -7.38 11.58
CA SER A 261 13.69 -6.24 10.93
C SER A 261 12.97 -5.82 9.66
N SER A 262 13.09 -4.53 9.33
CA SER A 262 12.63 -3.99 8.06
C SER A 262 13.59 -4.41 6.95
N ALA A 263 13.03 -5.01 5.90
CA ALA A 263 13.79 -5.46 4.76
C ALA A 263 14.49 -4.32 4.04
N LEU A 264 15.82 -4.27 4.08
CA LEU A 264 16.61 -3.46 3.16
C LEU A 264 18.09 -3.88 3.01
N LYS A 265 18.47 -5.06 3.42
CA LYS A 265 19.79 -5.54 3.04
C LYS A 265 19.66 -6.42 1.80
N ARG A 266 20.16 -5.90 0.67
CA ARG A 266 20.37 -6.56 -0.63
C ARG A 266 19.13 -7.28 -1.16
N MET A 267 18.41 -6.61 -2.04
CA MET A 267 17.39 -7.23 -2.87
C MET A 267 18.10 -7.88 -4.07
N ASN A 268 18.24 -9.18 -4.08
CA ASN A 268 18.50 -9.94 -5.32
C ASN A 268 17.21 -9.98 -6.13
N LEU A 269 16.84 -8.85 -6.72
CA LEU A 269 15.85 -8.80 -7.77
C LEU A 269 16.62 -8.81 -9.09
N SER A 270 16.16 -9.61 -10.03
CA SER A 270 16.61 -9.62 -11.43
C SER A 270 16.46 -8.22 -12.09
N ASN A 271 15.70 -7.32 -11.46
CA ASN A 271 15.43 -5.96 -11.90
C ASN A 271 16.13 -4.92 -11.02
N LYS A 272 16.77 -3.96 -11.63
CA LYS A 272 17.35 -2.79 -10.94
C LYS A 272 16.25 -1.99 -10.23
N VAL A 273 16.32 -1.91 -8.91
CA VAL A 273 15.36 -1.13 -8.10
C VAL A 273 15.78 0.33 -8.05
N ILE A 274 14.89 1.21 -8.48
CA ILE A 274 15.08 2.65 -8.44
C ILE A 274 14.69 3.16 -7.05
N LYS A 275 15.65 3.68 -6.30
CA LYS A 275 15.40 4.29 -4.99
C LYS A 275 14.83 5.69 -5.15
N ILE A 276 13.72 5.96 -4.47
CA ILE A 276 13.10 7.29 -4.39
C ILE A 276 13.38 7.86 -3.00
N LYS A 277 13.94 9.07 -2.98
CA LYS A 277 14.27 9.76 -1.72
C LYS A 277 12.99 10.22 -1.03
N THR A 278 12.86 9.90 0.26
CA THR A 278 11.81 10.42 1.14
C THR A 278 12.14 11.84 1.60
N LYS A 279 11.14 12.67 1.74
CA LYS A 279 11.27 14.08 2.16
C LYS A 279 10.76 14.31 3.58
N ILE A 280 9.69 13.61 3.98
CA ILE A 280 9.00 13.83 5.25
C ILE A 280 9.52 12.86 6.31
N LYS A 281 10.02 13.40 7.42
CA LYS A 281 10.56 12.60 8.52
C LYS A 281 9.46 12.23 9.52
N LEU A 282 9.53 11.02 10.06
CA LEU A 282 8.57 10.51 11.03
C LEU A 282 8.53 11.36 12.31
N ASN A 283 9.69 11.78 12.82
CA ASN A 283 9.78 12.60 14.03
C ASN A 283 9.04 13.93 13.87
N ASP A 284 9.23 14.61 12.73
CA ASP A 284 8.60 15.90 12.46
C ASP A 284 7.07 15.75 12.39
N TYR A 285 6.59 14.71 11.71
CA TYR A 285 5.17 14.39 11.64
C TYR A 285 4.55 14.12 13.01
N ILE A 286 5.21 13.31 13.87
CA ILE A 286 4.70 13.01 15.20
C ILE A 286 4.73 14.25 16.08
N LYS A 287 5.78 15.08 16.00
CA LYS A 287 5.86 16.35 16.72
C LYS A 287 4.69 17.27 16.36
N ASP A 288 4.40 17.44 15.08
CA ASP A 288 3.27 18.23 14.60
C ASP A 288 1.92 17.67 15.07
N PHE A 289 1.81 16.32 15.09
CA PHE A 289 0.61 15.66 15.61
C PHE A 289 0.41 15.96 17.12
N LEU A 290 1.47 15.86 17.92
CA LEU A 290 1.40 16.12 19.36
C LEU A 290 1.00 17.58 19.64
N ILE A 291 1.62 18.55 18.96
CA ILE A 291 1.28 19.99 19.12
C ILE A 291 -0.20 20.25 18.83
N LYS A 292 -0.79 19.56 17.87
CA LYS A 292 -2.21 19.72 17.50
C LYS A 292 -3.21 19.03 18.42
N ASN A 293 -2.73 18.09 19.27
CA ASN A 293 -3.62 17.24 20.10
C ASN A 293 -3.22 17.22 21.59
N SER A 294 -2.34 18.13 22.02
CA SER A 294 -1.97 18.40 23.43
C SER A 294 -3.05 19.18 24.14
#